data_69f6c99325c6e06484312ab26fdf5eca
#
_entry.id   69f6c99325c6e06484312ab26fdf5eca
#
_cell.length_a   1.000
_cell.length_b   1.000
_cell.length_c   1.000
_cell.angle_alpha   90.00
_cell.angle_beta   90.00
_cell.angle_gamma   90.00
#
_symmetry.space_group_name_H-M   'P 1'
#
loop_
_entity.id
_entity.type
_entity.pdbx_description
1 polymer ?
#
loop_
_entity_poly.entity_id
_entity_poly.type
_entity_poly.pdbx_seq_one_letter_code
_entity_poly.pdbx_strand_id
1 'polypeptide(L)'
;MAIWYEVEHSEKGIYNFMECNWCFHDFKIERVSYLPDNTAELFLKYDELEGSVILRFIGVHSMNVTVQAEFGYTSDIMGSVLLLLENGQLLWIDDDSWGDQSIEHIENLKKEASWIQAKRIIWATTDNYGNPTELPADKIDQTWCIYGKTEHHHFDLTPLKESEEF
;
A
#
# COMPACT_ATOMS: atom_id res chain seq x y z
N MET A 1 13.74 8.77 13.74
CA MET A 1 14.42 8.50 12.44
C MET A 1 13.46 7.76 11.54
N ALA A 2 13.35 8.16 10.29
CA ALA A 2 12.47 7.49 9.33
C ALA A 2 13.02 6.10 8.97
N ILE A 3 12.12 5.12 8.90
CA ILE A 3 12.46 3.76 8.48
C ILE A 3 11.60 3.39 7.29
N TRP A 4 12.25 2.94 6.23
CA TRP A 4 11.58 2.40 5.05
C TRP A 4 11.60 0.88 5.10
N TYR A 5 10.57 0.28 4.56
CA TYR A 5 10.38 -1.17 4.53
C TYR A 5 10.22 -1.63 3.09
N GLU A 6 10.72 -2.82 2.80
CA GLU A 6 10.55 -3.50 1.51
C GLU A 6 9.36 -4.45 1.59
N VAL A 7 8.52 -4.45 0.57
CA VAL A 7 7.49 -5.49 0.42
C VAL A 7 8.16 -6.73 -0.18
N GLU A 8 8.25 -7.79 0.60
CA GLU A 8 8.80 -9.06 0.10
C GLU A 8 7.90 -9.68 -0.96
N HIS A 9 8.53 -10.24 -2.01
CA HIS A 9 7.83 -10.91 -3.11
C HIS A 9 7.45 -12.34 -2.70
N SER A 10 6.51 -12.45 -1.79
CA SER A 10 5.99 -13.71 -1.26
C SER A 10 4.57 -13.49 -0.73
N GLU A 11 3.81 -14.55 -0.59
CA GLU A 11 2.47 -14.48 0.02
C GLU A 11 2.54 -13.89 1.42
N LYS A 12 3.53 -14.32 2.22
CA LYS A 12 3.73 -13.82 3.58
C LYS A 12 4.11 -12.35 3.60
N GLY A 13 5.01 -11.92 2.74
CA GLY A 13 5.43 -10.51 2.66
C GLY A 13 4.29 -9.59 2.26
N ILE A 14 3.50 -10.01 1.29
CA ILE A 14 2.31 -9.27 0.86
C ILE A 14 1.27 -9.22 1.97
N TYR A 15 1.00 -10.35 2.64
CA TYR A 15 0.09 -10.40 3.77
C TYR A 15 0.50 -9.44 4.88
N ASN A 16 1.76 -9.48 5.31
CA ASN A 16 2.26 -8.62 6.37
C ASN A 16 2.11 -7.14 6.02
N PHE A 17 2.49 -6.77 4.81
CA PHE A 17 2.37 -5.38 4.34
C PHE A 17 0.90 -4.92 4.28
N MET A 18 0.04 -5.72 3.67
CA MET A 18 -1.36 -5.33 3.47
C MET A 18 -2.12 -5.31 4.80
N GLU A 19 -1.98 -6.36 5.60
CA GLU A 19 -2.75 -6.49 6.85
C GLU A 19 -2.29 -5.50 7.92
N CYS A 20 -1.00 -5.20 8.03
CA CYS A 20 -0.55 -4.20 9.00
C CYS A 20 -1.02 -2.78 8.65
N ASN A 21 -1.41 -2.55 7.42
CA ASN A 21 -2.00 -1.30 6.94
C ASN A 21 -3.52 -1.40 6.69
N TRP A 22 -4.17 -2.42 7.26
CA TRP A 22 -5.62 -2.68 7.11
C TRP A 22 -6.09 -2.71 5.66
N CYS A 23 -5.28 -3.25 4.77
CA CYS A 23 -5.50 -3.23 3.32
C CYS A 23 -5.82 -1.83 2.78
N PHE A 24 -5.33 -0.79 3.45
CA PHE A 24 -5.57 0.62 3.15
C PHE A 24 -7.04 1.03 3.15
N HIS A 25 -7.87 0.31 3.90
CA HIS A 25 -9.27 0.69 4.08
C HIS A 25 -9.36 2.06 4.79
N ASP A 26 -10.20 2.94 4.25
CA ASP A 26 -10.40 4.32 4.72
C ASP A 26 -9.19 5.26 4.54
N PHE A 27 -8.16 4.84 3.83
CA PHE A 27 -7.10 5.75 3.41
C PHE A 27 -7.55 6.58 2.20
N LYS A 28 -6.94 7.75 2.04
CA LYS A 28 -7.16 8.63 0.88
C LYS A 28 -5.91 8.75 0.05
N ILE A 29 -6.05 8.70 -1.27
CA ILE A 29 -4.94 9.06 -2.15
C ILE A 29 -4.83 10.60 -2.14
N GLU A 30 -3.91 11.11 -1.34
CA GLU A 30 -3.71 12.55 -1.18
C GLU A 30 -2.84 13.13 -2.29
N ARG A 31 -1.85 12.39 -2.73
CA ARG A 31 -0.90 12.86 -3.74
C ARG A 31 -0.31 11.70 -4.52
N VAL A 32 -0.12 11.94 -5.81
CA VAL A 32 0.65 11.07 -6.71
C VAL A 32 1.83 11.86 -7.21
N SER A 33 3.03 11.32 -7.08
CA SER A 33 4.26 11.95 -7.56
C SER A 33 4.99 11.04 -8.52
N TYR A 34 5.46 11.60 -9.61
CA TYR A 34 6.33 10.91 -10.57
C TYR A 34 7.76 11.35 -10.30
N LEU A 35 8.62 10.40 -10.04
CA LEU A 35 10.02 10.61 -9.73
C LEU A 35 10.91 10.12 -10.88
N PRO A 36 12.20 10.53 -10.94
CA PRO A 36 13.12 9.98 -11.94
C PRO A 36 13.22 8.45 -11.86
N ASP A 37 13.73 7.84 -12.94
CA ASP A 37 14.02 6.41 -13.04
C ASP A 37 12.79 5.50 -12.93
N ASN A 38 11.68 5.89 -13.56
CA ASN A 38 10.44 5.11 -13.57
C ASN A 38 9.95 4.78 -12.15
N THR A 39 10.00 5.74 -11.28
CA THR A 39 9.52 5.63 -9.90
C THR A 39 8.26 6.46 -9.73
N ALA A 40 7.27 5.91 -9.05
CA ALA A 40 6.07 6.64 -8.66
C ALA A 40 5.90 6.57 -7.15
N GLU A 41 5.25 7.57 -6.59
CA GLU A 41 5.03 7.65 -5.15
C GLU A 41 3.58 8.01 -4.87
N LEU A 42 2.93 7.25 -3.99
CA LEU A 42 1.61 7.57 -3.47
C LEU A 42 1.72 7.99 -2.01
N PHE A 43 1.17 9.14 -1.70
CA PHE A 43 0.92 9.53 -0.32
C PHE A 43 -0.52 9.16 0.03
N LEU A 44 -0.67 8.18 0.92
CA LEU A 44 -1.95 7.67 1.40
C LEU A 44 -2.20 8.20 2.80
N LYS A 45 -3.15 9.10 2.92
CA LYS A 45 -3.47 9.76 4.18
C LYS A 45 -4.58 9.04 4.93
N TYR A 46 -4.39 8.88 6.24
CA TYR A 46 -5.39 8.33 7.14
C TYR A 46 -5.75 9.40 8.18
N ASP A 47 -6.98 9.95 8.10
CA ASP A 47 -7.36 11.15 8.84
C ASP A 47 -7.65 10.91 10.33
N GLU A 48 -8.07 9.72 10.72
CA GLU A 48 -8.58 9.48 12.07
C GLU A 48 -7.50 9.13 13.09
N LEU A 49 -6.35 8.60 12.64
CA LEU A 49 -5.26 8.17 13.50
C LEU A 49 -3.92 8.51 12.84
N GLU A 50 -2.89 8.63 13.65
CA GLU A 50 -1.52 8.65 13.12
C GLU A 50 -1.26 7.34 12.40
N GLY A 51 -0.70 7.39 11.20
CA GLY A 51 -0.43 6.18 10.44
C GLY A 51 -0.65 6.33 8.94
N SER A 52 -0.62 7.55 8.45
CA SER A 52 -0.51 7.79 7.01
C SER A 52 0.74 7.12 6.47
N VAL A 53 0.72 6.75 5.20
CA VAL A 53 1.74 5.92 4.58
C VAL A 53 2.15 6.52 3.25
N ILE A 54 3.43 6.44 2.96
CA ILE A 54 3.95 6.72 1.63
C ILE A 54 4.41 5.41 1.00
N LEU A 55 3.91 5.12 -0.21
CA LEU A 55 4.31 3.97 -1.01
C LEU A 55 5.18 4.45 -2.16
N ARG A 56 6.34 3.85 -2.34
CA ARG A 56 7.20 4.14 -3.47
C ARG A 56 7.31 2.90 -4.35
N PHE A 57 6.86 3.06 -5.58
CA PHE A 57 6.86 2.01 -6.60
C PHE A 57 8.10 2.20 -7.46
N ILE A 58 9.03 1.26 -7.39
CA ILE A 58 10.33 1.32 -8.08
C ILE A 58 10.30 0.42 -9.31
N GLY A 59 10.74 0.95 -10.44
CA GLY A 59 10.68 0.24 -11.72
C GLY A 59 9.25 0.06 -12.19
N VAL A 60 8.50 1.15 -12.29
CA VAL A 60 7.12 1.14 -12.76
C VAL A 60 7.06 0.65 -14.19
N HIS A 61 6.29 -0.41 -14.43
CA HIS A 61 6.01 -0.91 -15.77
C HIS A 61 4.86 -0.13 -16.41
N SER A 62 3.78 0.04 -15.66
CA SER A 62 2.59 0.74 -16.13
C SER A 62 1.75 1.15 -14.92
N MET A 63 0.95 2.18 -15.09
CA MET A 63 0.09 2.67 -14.02
C MET A 63 -1.05 3.52 -14.56
N ASN A 64 -2.14 3.58 -13.82
CA ASN A 64 -3.24 4.49 -14.03
C ASN A 64 -3.83 4.87 -12.68
N VAL A 65 -3.49 6.05 -12.18
CA VAL A 65 -4.00 6.54 -10.90
C VAL A 65 -4.82 7.80 -11.13
N THR A 66 -6.06 7.74 -10.66
CA THR A 66 -7.00 8.85 -10.74
C THR A 66 -7.26 9.37 -9.34
N VAL A 67 -6.94 10.64 -9.11
CA VAL A 67 -7.34 11.35 -7.90
C VAL A 67 -8.59 12.16 -8.25
N GLN A 68 -9.76 11.67 -7.78
CA GLN A 68 -11.02 12.35 -8.03
C GLN A 68 -11.28 13.38 -6.94
N ALA A 69 -11.26 14.64 -7.32
CA ALA A 69 -11.59 15.76 -6.44
C ALA A 69 -12.92 16.42 -6.79
N GLU A 70 -13.71 15.83 -7.69
CA GLU A 70 -14.95 16.41 -8.16
C GLU A 70 -16.12 16.12 -7.23
N PHE A 71 -16.98 17.11 -7.02
CA PHE A 71 -18.25 17.03 -6.29
C PHE A 71 -18.15 16.69 -4.80
N GLY A 72 -17.03 17.00 -4.15
CA GLY A 72 -16.86 16.75 -2.72
C GLY A 72 -16.69 15.28 -2.36
N TYR A 73 -16.55 14.40 -3.33
CA TYR A 73 -16.14 13.02 -3.10
C TYR A 73 -14.66 12.99 -2.82
N THR A 74 -14.31 12.38 -1.70
CA THR A 74 -12.91 12.11 -1.37
C THR A 74 -12.44 10.87 -2.12
N SER A 75 -11.16 10.79 -2.44
CA SER A 75 -10.55 9.61 -3.05
C SER A 75 -10.32 8.52 -2.00
N ASP A 76 -11.38 8.15 -1.28
CA ASP A 76 -11.30 7.14 -0.24
C ASP A 76 -11.08 5.76 -0.85
N ILE A 77 -10.12 5.05 -0.30
CA ILE A 77 -9.85 3.66 -0.65
C ILE A 77 -10.76 2.78 0.21
N MET A 78 -11.62 2.00 -0.44
CA MET A 78 -12.48 1.02 0.25
C MET A 78 -11.71 -0.24 0.63
N GLY A 79 -10.47 -0.31 0.26
CA GLY A 79 -9.54 -1.39 0.42
C GLY A 79 -8.72 -1.53 -0.84
N SER A 80 -7.55 -2.15 -0.76
CA SER A 80 -6.73 -2.42 -1.92
C SER A 80 -6.25 -3.87 -1.94
N VAL A 81 -5.81 -4.30 -3.11
CA VAL A 81 -5.29 -5.64 -3.36
C VAL A 81 -3.87 -5.50 -3.88
N LEU A 82 -2.99 -6.35 -3.42
CA LEU A 82 -1.63 -6.47 -3.93
C LEU A 82 -1.39 -7.88 -4.42
N LEU A 83 -1.02 -8.01 -5.68
CA LEU A 83 -0.80 -9.28 -6.34
C LEU A 83 0.66 -9.45 -6.74
N LEU A 84 1.20 -10.65 -6.52
CA LEU A 84 2.47 -11.06 -7.10
C LEU A 84 2.19 -11.74 -8.44
N LEU A 85 2.66 -11.12 -9.51
CA LEU A 85 2.45 -11.61 -10.87
C LEU A 85 3.46 -12.70 -11.24
N GLU A 86 3.14 -13.50 -12.26
CA GLU A 86 4.02 -14.58 -12.73
C GLU A 86 5.41 -14.07 -13.16
N ASN A 87 5.50 -12.85 -13.68
CA ASN A 87 6.78 -12.24 -14.07
C ASN A 87 7.59 -11.71 -12.88
N GLY A 88 7.13 -11.89 -11.65
CA GLY A 88 7.80 -11.43 -10.44
C GLY A 88 7.50 -9.98 -10.06
N GLN A 89 6.70 -9.27 -10.84
CA GLN A 89 6.32 -7.90 -10.52
C GLN A 89 5.13 -7.85 -9.54
N LEU A 90 4.96 -6.72 -8.90
CA LEU A 90 3.86 -6.46 -7.98
C LEU A 90 2.83 -5.56 -8.67
N LEU A 91 1.55 -5.89 -8.49
CA LEU A 91 0.42 -5.11 -8.97
C LEU A 91 -0.44 -4.68 -7.80
N TRP A 92 -0.45 -3.39 -7.52
CA TRP A 92 -1.35 -2.78 -6.54
C TRP A 92 -2.59 -2.24 -7.26
N ILE A 93 -3.77 -2.58 -6.73
CA ILE A 93 -5.06 -2.12 -7.26
C ILE A 93 -5.89 -1.58 -6.11
N ASP A 94 -6.43 -0.37 -6.29
CA ASP A 94 -7.39 0.24 -5.38
C ASP A 94 -8.78 -0.35 -5.60
N ASP A 95 -8.99 -1.55 -5.10
CA ASP A 95 -10.27 -2.26 -5.15
C ASP A 95 -10.32 -3.31 -4.04
N ASP A 96 -11.48 -3.51 -3.46
CA ASP A 96 -11.69 -4.46 -2.36
C ASP A 96 -12.18 -5.85 -2.79
N SER A 97 -12.04 -6.19 -4.04
CA SER A 97 -12.45 -7.50 -4.58
C SER A 97 -11.60 -8.65 -4.06
N TRP A 98 -11.99 -9.20 -2.96
CA TRP A 98 -11.22 -10.15 -2.14
C TRP A 98 -11.15 -11.58 -2.67
N GLY A 99 -11.68 -11.93 -3.79
CA GLY A 99 -11.79 -13.35 -4.08
C GLY A 99 -11.41 -13.79 -5.48
N ASP A 100 -11.56 -12.95 -6.46
CA ASP A 100 -11.32 -13.33 -7.84
C ASP A 100 -10.04 -12.71 -8.38
N GLN A 101 -9.00 -13.52 -8.52
CA GLN A 101 -7.71 -13.14 -9.08
C GLN A 101 -7.54 -13.63 -10.52
N SER A 102 -8.63 -13.94 -11.22
CA SER A 102 -8.56 -14.31 -12.63
C SER A 102 -8.04 -13.14 -13.48
N ILE A 103 -7.36 -13.46 -14.56
CA ILE A 103 -6.81 -12.46 -15.49
C ILE A 103 -7.93 -11.56 -16.02
N GLU A 104 -9.08 -12.14 -16.36
CA GLU A 104 -10.23 -11.39 -16.84
C GLU A 104 -10.75 -10.38 -15.81
N HIS A 105 -10.88 -10.81 -14.56
CA HIS A 105 -11.35 -9.93 -13.49
C HIS A 105 -10.36 -8.78 -13.22
N ILE A 106 -9.08 -9.07 -13.17
CA ILE A 106 -8.02 -8.06 -12.99
C ILE A 106 -8.04 -7.05 -14.14
N GLU A 107 -8.15 -7.48 -15.38
CA GLU A 107 -8.22 -6.58 -16.53
C GLU A 107 -9.48 -5.71 -16.50
N ASN A 108 -10.60 -6.21 -15.98
CA ASN A 108 -11.80 -5.42 -15.77
C ASN A 108 -11.62 -4.39 -14.65
N LEU A 109 -10.99 -4.76 -13.54
CA LEU A 109 -10.70 -3.84 -12.45
C LEU A 109 -9.78 -2.69 -12.89
N LYS A 110 -8.78 -2.96 -13.71
CA LYS A 110 -7.87 -1.94 -14.24
C LYS A 110 -8.57 -0.86 -15.08
N LYS A 111 -9.74 -1.12 -15.60
CA LYS A 111 -10.52 -0.13 -16.36
C LYS A 111 -11.18 0.91 -15.48
N GLU A 112 -11.45 0.59 -14.22
CA GLU A 112 -12.26 1.41 -13.33
C GLU A 112 -11.50 1.87 -12.08
N ALA A 113 -10.54 1.09 -11.61
CA ALA A 113 -9.78 1.36 -10.40
C ALA A 113 -8.41 1.99 -10.70
N SER A 114 -7.84 2.65 -9.69
CA SER A 114 -6.44 3.06 -9.74
C SER A 114 -5.54 1.86 -9.53
N TRP A 115 -4.43 1.79 -10.26
CA TRP A 115 -3.50 0.67 -10.15
C TRP A 115 -2.08 1.06 -10.56
N ILE A 116 -1.10 0.36 -10.01
CA ILE A 116 0.32 0.52 -10.36
C ILE A 116 0.96 -0.86 -10.39
N GLN A 117 1.67 -1.14 -11.48
CA GLN A 117 2.48 -2.34 -11.64
C GLN A 117 3.96 -1.96 -11.64
N ALA A 118 4.74 -2.56 -10.76
CA ALA A 118 6.14 -2.19 -10.57
C ALA A 118 6.99 -3.41 -10.16
N LYS A 119 8.30 -3.25 -10.26
CA LYS A 119 9.25 -4.29 -9.85
C LYS A 119 9.36 -4.42 -8.34
N ARG A 120 9.32 -3.29 -7.62
CA ARG A 120 9.49 -3.23 -6.17
C ARG A 120 8.54 -2.21 -5.56
N ILE A 121 8.15 -2.46 -4.32
CA ILE A 121 7.43 -1.48 -3.50
C ILE A 121 8.19 -1.34 -2.19
N ILE A 122 8.51 -0.11 -1.84
CA ILE A 122 8.99 0.25 -0.50
C ILE A 122 8.00 1.23 0.12
N TRP A 123 7.95 1.27 1.44
CA TRP A 123 6.99 2.12 2.13
C TRP A 123 7.50 2.59 3.48
N ALA A 124 6.93 3.67 3.96
CA ALA A 124 7.19 4.20 5.29
C ALA A 124 5.91 4.78 5.87
N THR A 125 5.77 4.75 7.19
CA THR A 125 4.76 5.57 7.85
C THR A 125 5.17 7.03 7.80
N THR A 126 4.18 7.91 7.80
CA THR A 126 4.43 9.35 7.69
C THR A 126 3.63 10.11 8.74
N ASP A 127 4.00 11.36 8.93
CA ASP A 127 3.14 12.34 9.58
C ASP A 127 1.98 12.73 8.63
N ASN A 128 1.14 13.66 9.05
CA ASN A 128 -0.02 14.13 8.26
C ASN A 128 0.37 14.92 6.99
N TYR A 129 1.63 15.25 6.83
CA TYR A 129 2.15 16.00 5.69
C TYR A 129 2.93 15.14 4.70
N GLY A 130 3.06 13.86 4.98
CA GLY A 130 3.78 12.93 4.11
C GLY A 130 5.28 12.82 4.40
N ASN A 131 5.74 13.32 5.53
CA ASN A 131 7.15 13.17 5.94
C ASN A 131 7.34 11.82 6.62
N PRO A 132 8.28 10.97 6.15
CA PRO A 132 8.50 9.66 6.76
C PRO A 132 8.87 9.76 8.25
N THR A 133 8.32 8.84 9.03
CA THR A 133 8.52 8.76 10.48
C THR A 133 8.94 7.35 10.89
N GLU A 134 9.19 7.15 12.18
CA GLU A 134 9.33 5.81 12.74
C GLU A 134 7.99 5.07 12.67
N LEU A 135 8.07 3.75 12.46
CA LEU A 135 6.89 2.91 12.47
C LEU A 135 6.29 2.84 13.89
N PRO A 136 4.99 3.16 14.05
CA PRO A 136 4.33 2.99 15.34
C PRO A 136 4.33 1.52 15.76
N ALA A 137 4.63 1.26 17.04
CA ALA A 137 4.70 -0.10 17.58
C ALA A 137 3.37 -0.85 17.44
N ASP A 138 2.25 -0.16 17.56
CA ASP A 138 0.91 -0.73 17.41
C ASP A 138 0.57 -1.13 15.97
N LYS A 139 1.36 -0.73 15.00
CA LYS A 139 1.21 -1.19 13.60
C LYS A 139 1.84 -2.57 13.41
N ILE A 140 2.91 -2.88 14.12
CA ILE A 140 3.58 -4.19 14.06
C ILE A 140 2.83 -5.22 14.89
N ASP A 141 2.42 -4.84 16.09
CA ASP A 141 1.70 -5.69 17.02
C ASP A 141 0.26 -5.18 17.17
N GLN A 142 -0.68 -5.93 16.64
CA GLN A 142 -2.08 -5.55 16.65
C GLN A 142 -2.91 -6.59 17.40
N THR A 143 -3.90 -6.13 18.13
CA THR A 143 -4.87 -6.98 18.79
C THR A 143 -6.24 -6.74 18.16
N TRP A 144 -6.78 -7.78 17.54
CA TRP A 144 -8.08 -7.72 16.87
C TRP A 144 -9.13 -8.44 17.71
N CYS A 145 -10.33 -7.89 17.74
CA CYS A 145 -11.48 -8.54 18.34
C CYS A 145 -12.47 -8.89 17.24
N ILE A 146 -12.53 -10.18 16.90
CA ILE A 146 -13.41 -10.70 15.86
C ILE A 146 -14.36 -11.71 16.48
N TYR A 147 -15.67 -11.50 16.32
CA TYR A 147 -16.72 -12.38 16.87
C TYR A 147 -16.55 -12.69 18.37
N GLY A 148 -16.15 -11.68 19.16
CA GLY A 148 -15.95 -11.83 20.59
C GLY A 148 -14.67 -12.55 21.00
N LYS A 149 -13.82 -12.90 20.05
CA LYS A 149 -12.50 -13.48 20.30
C LYS A 149 -11.42 -12.43 20.08
N THR A 150 -10.47 -12.39 21.01
CA THR A 150 -9.29 -11.52 20.90
C THR A 150 -8.17 -12.29 20.21
N GLU A 151 -7.67 -11.74 19.11
CA GLU A 151 -6.54 -12.29 18.37
C GLU A 151 -5.39 -11.29 18.36
N HIS A 152 -4.19 -11.77 18.63
CA HIS A 152 -2.96 -10.99 18.55
C HIS A 152 -2.25 -11.28 17.23
N HIS A 153 -1.91 -10.21 16.48
CA HIS A 153 -1.21 -10.30 15.20
C HIS A 153 0.14 -9.58 15.31
N HIS A 154 1.19 -10.30 15.00
CA HIS A 154 2.54 -9.75 14.87
C HIS A 154 2.96 -9.80 13.40
N PHE A 155 3.35 -8.66 12.85
CA PHE A 155 3.72 -8.54 11.45
C PHE A 155 5.25 -8.43 11.32
N ASP A 156 5.84 -9.38 10.61
CA ASP A 156 7.27 -9.36 10.29
C ASP A 156 7.49 -8.42 9.10
N LEU A 157 8.18 -7.33 9.34
CA LEU A 157 8.50 -6.33 8.32
C LEU A 157 10.00 -6.32 8.06
N THR A 158 10.38 -6.12 6.80
CA THR A 158 11.77 -6.10 6.37
C THR A 158 12.25 -4.65 6.19
N PRO A 159 12.97 -4.08 7.18
CA PRO A 159 13.51 -2.74 7.01
C PRO A 159 14.58 -2.72 5.92
N LEU A 160 14.60 -1.62 5.16
CA LEU A 160 15.68 -1.38 4.21
C LEU A 160 16.96 -1.03 4.98
N LYS A 161 18.08 -1.51 4.46
CA LYS A 161 19.40 -1.16 4.99
C LYS A 161 19.75 0.26 4.56
N GLU A 162 20.43 1.00 5.43
CA GLU A 162 20.88 2.38 5.16
C GLU A 162 21.73 2.50 3.88
N SER A 163 22.40 1.41 3.50
CA SER A 163 23.22 1.36 2.29
C SER A 163 22.43 1.18 0.99
N GLU A 164 21.14 0.95 1.05
CA GLU A 164 20.29 0.81 -0.14
C GLU A 164 19.78 2.18 -0.57
N GLU A 165 20.37 2.71 -1.64
CA GLU A 165 19.89 3.94 -2.26
C GLU A 165 18.69 3.65 -3.15
N PHE A 166 17.72 4.55 -3.12
CA PHE A 166 16.52 4.51 -3.96
C PHE A 166 16.39 5.76 -4.80
#